data_cae6107ea226d0e20e7b4384b62135c4
#
_entry.id   cae6107ea226d0e20e7b4384b62135c4
#
_cell.length_a   1.000
_cell.length_b   1.000
_cell.length_c   1.000
_cell.angle_alpha   90.00
_cell.angle_beta   90.00
_cell.angle_gamma   90.00
#
_symmetry.space_group_name_H-M   'P 1'
#
loop_
_entity.id
_entity.type
_entity.pdbx_description
1 polymer ?
#
loop_
_entity_poly.entity_id
_entity_poly.type
_entity_poly.pdbx_seq_one_letter_code
_entity_poly.pdbx_strand_id
1 'polypeptide(L)'
;ANAVAEWSEENVARCIARQSAILDDAAALLAGGGTLVYSTCTFESGENEGQIRAFLARHPEFTLVEERLLLPHEVRGEGHYAAKLVKEEGARHDAPAFPQTRDRAAERAWQDFAADFFLSPPTGNVTTLSDGRMYLLPAGLPALSGRVLRAGIELGRFDGKRFTPAHALAMSARAENVRRTAPIDDEACAHWLRGETLASSMPEGWGVATWRGYPVGLAKSVGGTLKNHYPKGLREH
;
A
#
# COMPACT_ATOMS: atom_id res chain seq x y z
N ALA A 1 9.82 25.39 7.65
CA ALA A 1 9.95 26.72 8.28
C ALA A 1 9.07 26.87 9.52
N ASN A 2 8.00 26.05 9.69
CA ASN A 2 7.06 26.21 10.81
C ASN A 2 7.41 25.36 12.05
N ALA A 3 8.18 24.27 11.90
CA ALA A 3 8.46 23.35 13.00
C ALA A 3 9.14 24.01 14.22
N VAL A 4 10.07 24.94 13.98
CA VAL A 4 10.74 25.68 15.06
C VAL A 4 9.78 26.65 15.77
N ALA A 5 8.84 27.23 15.03
CA ALA A 5 7.83 28.15 15.60
C ALA A 5 6.73 27.41 16.38
N GLU A 6 6.51 26.15 16.08
CA GLU A 6 5.48 25.30 16.71
C GLU A 6 6.02 24.53 17.93
N TRP A 7 7.34 24.48 18.12
CA TRP A 7 7.94 23.76 19.24
C TRP A 7 7.67 24.49 20.57
N SER A 8 7.19 23.78 21.54
CA SER A 8 7.07 24.21 22.94
C SER A 8 6.99 22.99 23.86
N GLU A 9 7.36 23.16 25.14
CA GLU A 9 7.24 22.09 26.13
C GLU A 9 5.79 21.60 26.29
N GLU A 10 4.80 22.50 26.16
CA GLU A 10 3.38 22.14 26.17
C GLU A 10 3.02 21.26 24.97
N ASN A 11 3.54 21.56 23.78
CA ASN A 11 3.31 20.76 22.58
C ASN A 11 3.95 19.37 22.72
N VAL A 12 5.15 19.27 23.27
CA VAL A 12 5.82 18.00 23.59
C VAL A 12 4.95 17.18 24.55
N ALA A 13 4.48 17.78 25.65
CA ALA A 13 3.59 17.09 26.58
C ALA A 13 2.30 16.58 25.94
N ARG A 14 1.70 17.37 25.03
CA ARG A 14 0.51 16.95 24.25
C ARG A 14 0.83 15.80 23.28
N CYS A 15 2.01 15.81 22.64
CA CYS A 15 2.47 14.70 21.79
C CYS A 15 2.64 13.43 22.60
N ILE A 16 3.32 13.48 23.75
CA ILE A 16 3.50 12.36 24.66
C ILE A 16 2.14 11.75 25.07
N ALA A 17 1.19 12.57 25.48
CA ALA A 17 -0.14 12.08 25.87
C ALA A 17 -0.89 11.41 24.71
N ARG A 18 -0.82 11.99 23.49
CA ARG A 18 -1.42 11.40 22.28
C ARG A 18 -0.78 10.09 21.89
N GLN A 19 0.55 10.01 21.92
CA GLN A 19 1.31 8.80 21.60
C GLN A 19 1.00 7.68 22.59
N SER A 20 0.85 8.00 23.88
CA SER A 20 0.44 7.05 24.91
C SER A 20 -0.90 6.41 24.57
N ALA A 21 -1.92 7.21 24.24
CA ALA A 21 -3.24 6.72 23.88
C ALA A 21 -3.20 5.84 22.59
N ILE A 22 -2.42 6.25 21.57
CA ILE A 22 -2.25 5.48 20.34
C ILE A 22 -1.59 4.12 20.62
N LEU A 23 -0.60 4.08 21.50
CA LEU A 23 0.08 2.83 21.89
C LEU A 23 -0.87 1.89 22.64
N ASP A 24 -1.72 2.42 23.53
CA ASP A 24 -2.72 1.63 24.25
C ASP A 24 -3.77 1.04 23.29
N ASP A 25 -4.24 1.83 22.29
CA ASP A 25 -5.12 1.33 21.24
C ASP A 25 -4.44 0.26 20.36
N ALA A 26 -3.17 0.47 20.00
CA ALA A 26 -2.39 -0.50 19.23
C ALA A 26 -2.19 -1.82 20.00
N ALA A 27 -1.94 -1.75 21.30
CA ALA A 27 -1.83 -2.94 22.17
C ALA A 27 -3.13 -3.75 22.19
N ALA A 28 -4.29 -3.07 22.24
CA ALA A 28 -5.60 -3.71 22.22
C ALA A 28 -5.90 -4.40 20.87
N LEU A 29 -5.42 -3.83 19.77
CA LEU A 29 -5.62 -4.39 18.41
C LEU A 29 -4.66 -5.55 18.09
N LEU A 30 -3.53 -5.64 18.77
CA LEU A 30 -2.51 -6.63 18.47
C LEU A 30 -2.86 -7.99 19.07
N ALA A 31 -2.84 -9.03 18.24
CA ALA A 31 -3.01 -10.42 18.69
C ALA A 31 -1.83 -10.89 19.55
N GLY A 32 -2.06 -11.90 20.38
CA GLY A 32 -0.97 -12.60 21.09
C GLY A 32 0.11 -13.11 20.14
N GLY A 33 1.37 -13.00 20.51
CA GLY A 33 2.54 -13.29 19.67
C GLY A 33 2.82 -12.23 18.60
N GLY A 34 2.03 -11.16 18.55
CA GLY A 34 2.18 -10.08 17.56
C GLY A 34 3.37 -9.17 17.85
N THR A 35 3.88 -8.50 16.82
CA THR A 35 4.98 -7.54 16.91
C THR A 35 4.44 -6.11 16.75
N LEU A 36 4.82 -5.22 17.65
CA LEU A 36 4.59 -3.78 17.58
C LEU A 36 5.91 -3.07 17.29
N VAL A 37 5.93 -2.20 16.30
CA VAL A 37 7.05 -1.29 16.06
C VAL A 37 6.58 0.14 16.28
N TYR A 38 7.23 0.81 17.21
CA TYR A 38 7.03 2.23 17.50
C TYR A 38 8.20 3.03 16.95
N SER A 39 7.94 4.15 16.32
CA SER A 39 9.00 5.01 15.80
C SER A 39 8.62 6.49 15.80
N THR A 40 9.62 7.35 15.95
CA THR A 40 9.51 8.82 15.91
C THR A 40 10.67 9.43 15.15
N CYS A 41 10.53 10.67 14.75
CA CYS A 41 11.61 11.50 14.20
C CYS A 41 12.00 12.67 15.13
N THR A 42 11.66 12.60 16.42
CA THR A 42 12.05 13.56 17.44
C THR A 42 13.23 13.06 18.26
N PHE A 43 13.94 13.98 18.92
CA PHE A 43 15.00 13.65 19.89
C PHE A 43 14.51 13.78 21.35
N GLU A 44 13.24 14.12 21.55
CA GLU A 44 12.67 14.24 22.89
C GLU A 44 12.55 12.87 23.56
N SER A 45 13.29 12.69 24.66
CA SER A 45 13.34 11.40 25.36
C SER A 45 11.97 10.96 25.91
N GLY A 46 11.11 11.92 26.26
CA GLY A 46 9.74 11.65 26.68
C GLY A 46 8.86 11.07 25.59
N GLU A 47 9.16 11.37 24.32
CA GLU A 47 8.47 10.83 23.14
C GLU A 47 9.13 9.52 22.63
N ASN A 48 10.32 9.16 23.09
CA ASN A 48 11.11 8.02 22.65
C ASN A 48 11.13 6.93 23.74
N GLU A 49 12.30 6.70 24.36
CA GLU A 49 12.48 5.66 25.38
C GLU A 49 11.61 5.88 26.62
N GLY A 50 11.25 7.13 26.93
CA GLY A 50 10.31 7.45 27.99
C GLY A 50 8.91 6.90 27.72
N GLN A 51 8.43 7.02 26.46
CA GLN A 51 7.17 6.42 26.01
C GLN A 51 7.18 4.90 26.12
N ILE A 52 8.27 4.27 25.68
CA ILE A 52 8.39 2.79 25.74
C ILE A 52 8.41 2.30 27.17
N ARG A 53 9.15 2.96 28.07
CA ARG A 53 9.14 2.59 29.51
C ARG A 53 7.74 2.75 30.12
N ALA A 54 7.06 3.85 29.83
CA ALA A 54 5.70 4.09 30.35
C ALA A 54 4.70 3.07 29.78
N PHE A 55 4.83 2.72 28.49
CA PHE A 55 4.01 1.70 27.85
C PHE A 55 4.21 0.32 28.48
N LEU A 56 5.45 -0.15 28.66
CA LEU A 56 5.76 -1.44 29.27
C LEU A 56 5.28 -1.54 30.74
N ALA A 57 5.27 -0.41 31.45
CA ALA A 57 4.72 -0.37 32.82
C ALA A 57 3.20 -0.57 32.85
N ARG A 58 2.46 -0.15 31.79
CA ARG A 58 1.01 -0.34 31.68
C ARG A 58 0.65 -1.67 31.00
N HIS A 59 1.53 -2.19 30.16
CA HIS A 59 1.32 -3.38 29.35
C HIS A 59 2.40 -4.44 29.64
N PRO A 60 2.33 -5.13 30.79
CA PRO A 60 3.34 -6.11 31.19
C PRO A 60 3.39 -7.35 30.27
N GLU A 61 2.35 -7.53 29.44
CA GLU A 61 2.29 -8.58 28.41
C GLU A 61 3.19 -8.29 27.19
N PHE A 62 3.89 -7.13 27.16
CA PHE A 62 4.83 -6.80 26.10
C PHE A 62 6.28 -6.89 26.59
N THR A 63 7.15 -7.34 25.70
CA THR A 63 8.60 -7.35 25.89
C THR A 63 9.27 -6.47 24.84
N LEU A 64 10.18 -5.59 25.27
CA LEU A 64 11.06 -4.84 24.36
C LEU A 64 12.13 -5.78 23.82
N VAL A 65 12.18 -5.94 22.50
CA VAL A 65 13.16 -6.81 21.82
C VAL A 65 14.38 -6.02 21.39
N GLU A 66 14.17 -4.82 20.88
CA GLU A 66 15.23 -3.96 20.35
C GLU A 66 14.74 -2.51 20.37
N GLU A 67 15.65 -1.58 20.71
CA GLU A 67 15.44 -0.15 20.49
C GLU A 67 16.70 0.50 19.94
N ARG A 68 16.52 1.52 19.11
CA ARG A 68 17.61 2.29 18.50
C ARG A 68 17.25 3.76 18.40
N LEU A 69 18.21 4.61 18.77
CA LEU A 69 18.21 6.02 18.44
C LEU A 69 19.28 6.24 17.35
N LEU A 70 18.84 6.61 16.15
CA LEU A 70 19.71 6.89 15.02
C LEU A 70 19.96 8.40 14.98
N LEU A 71 21.20 8.82 15.16
CA LEU A 71 21.58 10.22 15.22
C LEU A 71 22.16 10.71 13.87
N PRO A 72 21.94 11.98 13.45
CA PRO A 72 22.39 12.49 12.15
C PRO A 72 23.90 12.43 11.92
N HIS A 73 24.70 12.38 13.00
CA HIS A 73 26.16 12.25 12.90
C HIS A 73 26.64 10.80 12.74
N GLU A 74 25.78 9.81 12.98
CA GLU A 74 26.07 8.38 12.87
C GLU A 74 25.54 7.78 11.57
N VAL A 75 24.42 8.31 11.06
CA VAL A 75 23.74 7.81 9.86
C VAL A 75 23.36 8.94 8.93
N ARG A 76 23.19 8.64 7.63
CA ARG A 76 22.60 9.59 6.69
C ARG A 76 21.10 9.69 6.97
N GLY A 77 20.66 10.86 7.42
CA GLY A 77 19.24 11.13 7.69
C GLY A 77 19.06 12.23 8.74
N GLU A 78 17.80 12.54 9.03
CA GLU A 78 17.42 13.60 9.99
C GLU A 78 17.41 13.12 11.43
N GLY A 79 17.66 11.82 11.65
CA GLY A 79 17.55 11.16 12.92
C GLY A 79 16.22 10.40 13.09
N HIS A 80 16.25 9.33 13.83
CA HIS A 80 15.06 8.48 14.03
C HIS A 80 15.19 7.65 15.30
N TYR A 81 14.09 7.50 16.01
CA TYR A 81 14.00 6.52 17.08
C TYR A 81 13.09 5.37 16.64
N ALA A 82 13.42 4.14 16.99
CA ALA A 82 12.59 2.97 16.74
C ALA A 82 12.71 1.98 17.88
N ALA A 83 11.59 1.39 18.30
CA ALA A 83 11.51 0.32 19.29
C ALA A 83 10.64 -0.81 18.74
N LYS A 84 11.12 -2.05 18.89
CA LYS A 84 10.42 -3.27 18.54
C LYS A 84 10.00 -4.00 19.80
N LEU A 85 8.68 -4.23 19.92
CA LEU A 85 8.08 -4.92 21.06
C LEU A 85 7.33 -6.16 20.55
N VAL A 86 7.26 -7.19 21.38
CA VAL A 86 6.50 -8.41 21.11
C VAL A 86 5.51 -8.62 22.24
N LYS A 87 4.25 -8.89 21.88
CA LYS A 87 3.20 -9.28 22.81
C LYS A 87 3.33 -10.76 23.15
N GLU A 88 3.17 -11.14 24.42
CA GLU A 88 3.13 -12.53 24.84
C GLU A 88 2.09 -13.33 24.05
N GLU A 89 2.34 -14.64 23.91
CA GLU A 89 1.37 -15.53 23.28
C GLU A 89 0.05 -15.51 24.05
N GLY A 90 -1.05 -15.51 23.34
CA GLY A 90 -2.38 -15.43 23.91
C GLY A 90 -3.45 -15.96 22.97
N ALA A 91 -4.70 -15.96 23.42
CA ALA A 91 -5.81 -16.37 22.60
C ALA A 91 -5.91 -15.50 21.33
N ARG A 92 -5.96 -16.15 20.18
CA ARG A 92 -6.29 -15.51 18.91
C ARG A 92 -7.79 -15.64 18.70
N HIS A 93 -8.47 -14.53 18.50
CA HIS A 93 -9.87 -14.55 18.11
C HIS A 93 -9.94 -14.60 16.59
N ASP A 94 -10.52 -15.68 16.06
CA ASP A 94 -10.80 -15.75 14.62
C ASP A 94 -11.95 -14.79 14.30
N ALA A 95 -11.62 -13.72 13.61
CA ALA A 95 -12.64 -12.84 13.05
C ALA A 95 -13.32 -13.53 11.85
N PRO A 96 -14.65 -13.32 11.64
CA PRO A 96 -15.31 -13.81 10.43
C PRO A 96 -14.57 -13.29 9.18
N ALA A 97 -14.53 -14.11 8.13
CA ALA A 97 -13.90 -13.74 6.89
C ALA A 97 -14.61 -12.53 6.23
N PHE A 98 -13.86 -11.68 5.56
CA PHE A 98 -14.41 -10.56 4.81
C PHE A 98 -15.46 -11.07 3.81
N PRO A 99 -16.65 -10.44 3.75
CA PRO A 99 -17.71 -10.88 2.86
C PRO A 99 -17.27 -10.72 1.40
N GLN A 100 -17.45 -11.77 0.63
CA GLN A 100 -17.13 -11.79 -0.79
C GLN A 100 -18.41 -11.83 -1.60
N THR A 101 -18.57 -10.89 -2.50
CA THR A 101 -19.62 -10.93 -3.52
C THR A 101 -19.01 -11.51 -4.80
N ARG A 102 -19.57 -12.62 -5.27
CA ARG A 102 -19.14 -13.27 -6.50
C ARG A 102 -20.08 -12.93 -7.66
N ASP A 103 -19.49 -12.38 -8.70
CA ASP A 103 -20.13 -12.23 -10.01
C ASP A 103 -19.38 -13.11 -11.02
N ARG A 104 -20.00 -14.21 -11.45
CA ARG A 104 -19.36 -15.18 -12.34
C ARG A 104 -18.97 -14.58 -13.70
N ALA A 105 -19.73 -13.62 -14.20
CA ALA A 105 -19.40 -12.95 -15.47
C ALA A 105 -18.19 -12.03 -15.30
N ALA A 106 -18.15 -11.26 -14.23
CA ALA A 106 -17.02 -10.43 -13.88
C ALA A 106 -15.75 -11.26 -13.61
N GLU A 107 -15.86 -12.35 -12.84
CA GLU A 107 -14.74 -13.27 -12.57
C GLU A 107 -14.17 -13.85 -13.87
N ARG A 108 -15.02 -14.29 -14.80
CA ARG A 108 -14.59 -14.81 -16.10
C ARG A 108 -13.89 -13.73 -16.93
N ALA A 109 -14.46 -12.54 -17.01
CA ALA A 109 -13.87 -11.41 -17.74
C ALA A 109 -12.50 -11.00 -17.17
N TRP A 110 -12.34 -11.09 -15.84
CA TRP A 110 -11.04 -10.90 -15.19
C TRP A 110 -10.06 -12.01 -15.54
N GLN A 111 -10.48 -13.27 -15.48
CA GLN A 111 -9.61 -14.42 -15.80
C GLN A 111 -9.09 -14.36 -17.25
N ASP A 112 -9.97 -14.03 -18.21
CA ASP A 112 -9.61 -13.86 -19.62
C ASP A 112 -8.60 -12.72 -19.79
N PHE A 113 -8.85 -11.57 -19.15
CA PHE A 113 -7.91 -10.46 -19.16
C PHE A 113 -6.58 -10.83 -18.50
N ALA A 114 -6.60 -11.46 -17.33
CA ALA A 114 -5.40 -11.80 -16.58
C ALA A 114 -4.52 -12.80 -17.32
N ALA A 115 -5.11 -13.77 -18.01
CA ALA A 115 -4.40 -14.74 -18.86
C ALA A 115 -3.73 -14.07 -20.07
N ASP A 116 -4.34 -13.03 -20.64
CA ASP A 116 -3.75 -12.24 -21.74
C ASP A 116 -2.69 -11.24 -21.26
N PHE A 117 -2.81 -10.72 -20.04
CA PHE A 117 -1.96 -9.65 -19.50
C PHE A 117 -0.72 -10.17 -18.77
N PHE A 118 -0.86 -11.24 -17.97
CA PHE A 118 0.22 -11.79 -17.14
C PHE A 118 0.83 -13.06 -17.72
N LEU A 119 2.11 -13.28 -17.45
CA LEU A 119 2.75 -14.59 -17.63
C LEU A 119 2.26 -15.59 -16.58
N SER A 120 2.13 -15.13 -15.34
CA SER A 120 1.57 -15.87 -14.21
C SER A 120 0.57 -14.96 -13.50
N PRO A 121 -0.74 -15.13 -13.74
CA PRO A 121 -1.77 -14.32 -13.09
C PRO A 121 -1.71 -14.40 -11.57
N PRO A 122 -1.99 -13.31 -10.85
CA PRO A 122 -2.04 -13.34 -9.40
C PRO A 122 -3.19 -14.24 -8.93
N THR A 123 -2.91 -15.05 -7.91
CA THR A 123 -3.87 -15.94 -7.28
C THR A 123 -4.46 -15.29 -6.03
N GLY A 124 -5.71 -15.59 -5.71
CA GLY A 124 -6.38 -15.08 -4.51
C GLY A 124 -7.89 -14.96 -4.69
N ASN A 125 -8.52 -14.46 -3.66
CA ASN A 125 -9.96 -14.25 -3.64
C ASN A 125 -10.31 -12.93 -4.35
N VAL A 126 -11.18 -13.01 -5.36
CA VAL A 126 -11.68 -11.84 -6.07
C VAL A 126 -13.09 -11.51 -5.57
N THR A 127 -13.34 -10.25 -5.24
CA THR A 127 -14.67 -9.75 -4.92
C THR A 127 -15.07 -8.66 -5.92
N THR A 128 -16.39 -8.60 -6.21
CA THR A 128 -16.97 -7.58 -7.09
C THR A 128 -17.92 -6.72 -6.27
N LEU A 129 -17.72 -5.42 -6.28
CA LEU A 129 -18.62 -4.46 -5.62
C LEU A 129 -19.86 -4.19 -6.50
N SER A 130 -20.89 -3.61 -5.90
CA SER A 130 -22.15 -3.27 -6.58
C SER A 130 -21.99 -2.29 -7.75
N ASP A 131 -20.92 -1.49 -7.75
CA ASP A 131 -20.56 -0.58 -8.85
C ASP A 131 -19.68 -1.21 -9.93
N GLY A 132 -19.44 -2.52 -9.84
CA GLY A 132 -18.63 -3.29 -10.79
C GLY A 132 -17.13 -3.24 -10.55
N ARG A 133 -16.63 -2.53 -9.54
CA ARG A 133 -15.20 -2.57 -9.18
C ARG A 133 -14.84 -3.94 -8.62
N MET A 134 -13.69 -4.44 -9.04
CA MET A 134 -13.17 -5.74 -8.66
C MET A 134 -11.88 -5.61 -7.88
N TYR A 135 -11.76 -6.36 -6.80
CA TYR A 135 -10.61 -6.35 -5.91
C TYR A 135 -10.04 -7.75 -5.72
N LEU A 136 -8.72 -7.86 -5.73
CA LEU A 136 -8.01 -9.03 -5.24
C LEU A 136 -7.78 -8.84 -3.74
N LEU A 137 -8.40 -9.70 -2.94
CA LEU A 137 -8.33 -9.65 -1.50
C LEU A 137 -7.08 -10.37 -0.98
N PRO A 138 -6.42 -9.86 0.07
CA PRO A 138 -5.39 -10.61 0.77
C PRO A 138 -5.99 -11.86 1.44
N ALA A 139 -5.19 -12.90 1.56
CA ALA A 139 -5.59 -14.10 2.30
C ALA A 139 -5.84 -13.75 3.78
N GLY A 140 -6.91 -14.33 4.35
CA GLY A 140 -7.23 -14.13 5.76
C GLY A 140 -7.74 -12.74 6.13
N LEU A 141 -8.20 -11.94 5.16
CA LEU A 141 -8.80 -10.64 5.45
C LEU A 141 -10.05 -10.83 6.33
N PRO A 142 -10.08 -10.24 7.55
CA PRO A 142 -11.23 -10.35 8.44
C PRO A 142 -12.37 -9.43 8.01
N ALA A 143 -13.60 -9.75 8.43
CA ALA A 143 -14.71 -8.81 8.37
C ALA A 143 -14.44 -7.67 9.36
N LEU A 144 -14.32 -6.46 8.84
CA LEU A 144 -14.13 -5.27 9.65
C LEU A 144 -15.48 -4.57 9.86
N SER A 145 -15.74 -4.15 11.08
CA SER A 145 -16.84 -3.23 11.37
C SER A 145 -16.43 -1.83 10.92
N GLY A 146 -17.22 -1.23 10.02
CA GLY A 146 -16.96 0.13 9.56
C GLY A 146 -16.87 0.27 8.04
N ARG A 147 -16.57 1.50 7.58
CA ARG A 147 -16.47 1.81 6.16
C ARG A 147 -15.13 1.36 5.61
N VAL A 148 -15.14 0.32 4.79
CA VAL A 148 -13.95 -0.14 4.06
C VAL A 148 -13.74 0.76 2.84
N LEU A 149 -12.65 1.50 2.82
CA LEU A 149 -12.27 2.36 1.69
C LEU A 149 -11.61 1.57 0.57
N ARG A 150 -10.80 0.56 0.93
CA ARG A 150 -10.08 -0.31 -0.01
C ARG A 150 -9.83 -1.67 0.65
N ALA A 151 -10.33 -2.72 0.02
CA ALA A 151 -10.23 -4.08 0.58
C ALA A 151 -8.98 -4.86 0.13
N GLY A 152 -8.27 -4.38 -0.87
CA GLY A 152 -7.12 -5.05 -1.46
C GLY A 152 -6.62 -4.31 -2.71
N ILE A 153 -6.05 -5.05 -3.67
CA ILE A 153 -5.61 -4.49 -4.95
C ILE A 153 -6.83 -4.33 -5.86
N GLU A 154 -7.11 -3.10 -6.30
CA GLU A 154 -8.13 -2.86 -7.32
C GLU A 154 -7.65 -3.40 -8.66
N LEU A 155 -8.31 -4.44 -9.14
CA LEU A 155 -8.01 -5.10 -10.41
C LEU A 155 -8.51 -4.29 -11.59
N GLY A 156 -9.72 -3.76 -11.47
CA GLY A 156 -10.42 -3.03 -12.51
C GLY A 156 -11.91 -2.95 -12.27
N ARG A 157 -12.64 -2.68 -13.35
CA ARG A 157 -14.10 -2.58 -13.33
C ARG A 157 -14.74 -3.42 -14.44
N PHE A 158 -15.78 -4.14 -14.10
CA PHE A 158 -16.65 -4.84 -15.04
C PHE A 158 -17.96 -4.07 -15.20
N ASP A 159 -18.31 -3.69 -16.43
CA ASP A 159 -19.51 -2.90 -16.74
C ASP A 159 -20.70 -3.76 -17.20
N GLY A 160 -20.63 -5.08 -16.99
CA GLY A 160 -21.62 -6.06 -17.48
C GLY A 160 -21.28 -6.66 -18.85
N LYS A 161 -20.31 -6.10 -19.56
CA LYS A 161 -19.86 -6.56 -20.88
C LYS A 161 -18.35 -6.70 -20.99
N ARG A 162 -17.61 -5.76 -20.40
CA ARG A 162 -16.17 -5.64 -20.57
C ARG A 162 -15.48 -5.36 -19.25
N PHE A 163 -14.33 -5.98 -19.07
CA PHE A 163 -13.39 -5.64 -18.00
C PHE A 163 -12.46 -4.51 -18.46
N THR A 164 -12.31 -3.50 -17.62
CA THR A 164 -11.35 -2.40 -17.80
C THR A 164 -10.39 -2.40 -16.63
N PRO A 165 -9.07 -2.59 -16.84
CA PRO A 165 -8.09 -2.68 -15.76
C PRO A 165 -7.92 -1.34 -15.04
N ALA A 166 -7.66 -1.39 -13.72
CA ALA A 166 -7.35 -0.22 -12.90
C ALA A 166 -5.84 0.07 -12.89
N HIS A 167 -5.48 1.33 -12.69
CA HIS A 167 -4.07 1.74 -12.55
C HIS A 167 -3.35 1.01 -11.41
N ALA A 168 -4.04 0.74 -10.30
CA ALA A 168 -3.51 -0.02 -9.17
C ALA A 168 -3.01 -1.42 -9.57
N LEU A 169 -3.63 -2.06 -10.57
CA LEU A 169 -3.18 -3.33 -11.10
C LEU A 169 -1.78 -3.22 -11.72
N ALA A 170 -1.53 -2.19 -12.55
CA ALA A 170 -0.21 -1.97 -13.13
C ALA A 170 0.84 -1.68 -12.05
N MET A 171 0.49 -0.88 -11.04
CA MET A 171 1.43 -0.52 -9.97
C MET A 171 1.72 -1.68 -9.01
N SER A 172 0.87 -2.69 -8.96
CA SER A 172 1.08 -3.93 -8.19
C SER A 172 1.83 -5.01 -8.98
N ALA A 173 1.94 -4.86 -10.30
CA ALA A 173 2.58 -5.83 -11.16
C ALA A 173 4.11 -5.66 -11.15
N ARG A 174 4.81 -6.78 -11.35
CA ARG A 174 6.24 -6.77 -11.69
C ARG A 174 6.36 -6.81 -13.21
N ALA A 175 7.24 -5.98 -13.78
CA ALA A 175 7.40 -5.87 -15.23
C ALA A 175 7.70 -7.23 -15.88
N GLU A 176 8.53 -8.07 -15.24
CA GLU A 176 8.89 -9.40 -15.70
C GLU A 176 7.73 -10.40 -15.73
N ASN A 177 6.62 -10.10 -15.05
CA ASN A 177 5.41 -10.95 -15.06
C ASN A 177 4.34 -10.44 -16.03
N VAL A 178 4.55 -9.30 -16.70
CA VAL A 178 3.61 -8.76 -17.69
C VAL A 178 4.03 -9.18 -19.10
N ARG A 179 3.10 -9.73 -19.89
CA ARG A 179 3.39 -10.20 -21.26
C ARG A 179 3.83 -9.12 -22.22
N ARG A 180 3.32 -7.90 -22.05
CA ARG A 180 3.59 -6.77 -22.94
C ARG A 180 4.09 -5.59 -22.13
N THR A 181 5.32 -5.20 -22.36
CA THR A 181 5.96 -4.06 -21.73
C THR A 181 6.46 -3.09 -22.81
N ALA A 182 6.33 -1.78 -22.56
CA ALA A 182 6.90 -0.74 -23.38
C ALA A 182 7.95 0.02 -22.54
N PRO A 183 9.24 -0.32 -22.67
CA PRO A 183 10.30 0.46 -22.05
C PRO A 183 10.32 1.88 -22.60
N ILE A 184 10.38 2.88 -21.73
CA ILE A 184 10.47 4.30 -22.07
C ILE A 184 11.66 4.93 -21.37
N ASP A 185 12.26 5.90 -22.02
CA ASP A 185 13.37 6.68 -21.46
C ASP A 185 12.87 7.83 -20.58
N ASP A 186 13.78 8.66 -20.07
CA ASP A 186 13.47 9.74 -19.14
C ASP A 186 12.57 10.82 -19.80
N GLU A 187 12.78 11.14 -21.08
CA GLU A 187 12.00 12.13 -21.83
C GLU A 187 10.58 11.60 -22.10
N ALA A 188 10.46 10.38 -22.62
CA ALA A 188 9.20 9.73 -22.86
C ALA A 188 8.41 9.49 -21.55
N CYS A 189 9.09 9.25 -20.42
CA CYS A 189 8.47 9.15 -19.12
C CYS A 189 7.82 10.48 -18.69
N ALA A 190 8.49 11.62 -18.90
CA ALA A 190 7.90 12.92 -18.63
C ALA A 190 6.64 13.17 -19.49
N HIS A 191 6.66 12.82 -20.79
CA HIS A 191 5.47 12.86 -21.65
C HIS A 191 4.36 11.92 -21.17
N TRP A 192 4.75 10.71 -20.74
CA TRP A 192 3.81 9.72 -20.20
C TRP A 192 3.08 10.24 -18.95
N LEU A 193 3.81 10.85 -18.01
CA LEU A 193 3.22 11.40 -16.77
C LEU A 193 2.25 12.57 -17.04
N ARG A 194 2.42 13.30 -18.12
CA ARG A 194 1.46 14.32 -18.58
C ARG A 194 0.23 13.73 -19.30
N GLY A 195 0.24 12.42 -19.56
CA GLY A 195 -0.88 11.70 -20.17
C GLY A 195 -0.84 11.65 -21.69
N GLU A 196 0.31 11.95 -22.29
CA GLU A 196 0.52 11.93 -23.74
C GLU A 196 0.62 10.49 -24.26
N THR A 197 0.31 10.28 -25.53
CA THR A 197 0.51 9.00 -26.21
C THR A 197 1.91 8.94 -26.80
N LEU A 198 2.48 7.75 -26.90
CA LEU A 198 3.82 7.53 -27.44
C LEU A 198 3.77 6.61 -28.66
N ALA A 199 4.74 6.71 -29.54
CA ALA A 199 4.99 5.66 -30.54
C ALA A 199 5.56 4.43 -29.84
N SER A 200 5.19 3.23 -30.29
CA SER A 200 5.64 2.01 -29.64
C SER A 200 5.66 0.81 -30.60
N SER A 201 6.66 -0.04 -30.42
CA SER A 201 6.72 -1.38 -31.04
C SER A 201 6.10 -2.46 -30.16
N MET A 202 5.52 -2.12 -29.01
CA MET A 202 4.84 -3.10 -28.17
C MET A 202 3.71 -3.78 -28.96
N PRO A 203 3.61 -5.13 -28.92
CA PRO A 203 2.50 -5.85 -29.56
C PRO A 203 1.14 -5.31 -29.14
N GLU A 204 0.15 -5.40 -30.01
CA GLU A 204 -1.22 -4.90 -29.75
C GLU A 204 -1.82 -5.54 -28.48
N GLY A 205 -2.59 -4.74 -27.76
CA GLY A 205 -3.27 -5.16 -26.53
C GLY A 205 -2.85 -4.36 -25.31
N TRP A 206 -3.32 -4.83 -24.15
CA TRP A 206 -2.97 -4.26 -22.85
C TRP A 206 -1.58 -4.67 -22.40
N GLY A 207 -0.87 -3.74 -21.80
CA GLY A 207 0.45 -3.93 -21.19
C GLY A 207 0.77 -2.78 -20.23
N VAL A 208 2.02 -2.60 -19.91
CA VAL A 208 2.52 -1.52 -19.05
C VAL A 208 3.63 -0.74 -19.74
N ALA A 209 3.63 0.58 -19.56
CA ALA A 209 4.82 1.37 -19.79
C ALA A 209 5.78 1.15 -18.62
N THR A 210 7.08 0.96 -18.91
CA THR A 210 8.10 0.74 -17.89
C THR A 210 9.21 1.78 -18.01
N TRP A 211 9.59 2.36 -16.88
CA TRP A 211 10.71 3.26 -16.78
C TRP A 211 11.74 2.68 -15.81
N ARG A 212 12.99 2.54 -16.28
CA ARG A 212 14.08 1.90 -15.50
C ARG A 212 13.72 0.52 -14.94
N GLY A 213 12.88 -0.24 -15.68
CA GLY A 213 12.43 -1.58 -15.27
C GLY A 213 11.17 -1.61 -14.39
N TYR A 214 10.66 -0.45 -13.96
CA TYR A 214 9.47 -0.38 -13.11
C TYR A 214 8.24 0.02 -13.92
N PRO A 215 7.06 -0.62 -13.70
CA PRO A 215 5.80 -0.15 -14.28
C PRO A 215 5.47 1.28 -13.83
N VAL A 216 5.15 2.14 -14.78
CA VAL A 216 4.72 3.52 -14.53
C VAL A 216 3.28 3.79 -14.95
N GLY A 217 2.59 2.79 -15.45
CA GLY A 217 1.16 2.87 -15.76
C GLY A 217 0.69 1.85 -16.78
N LEU A 218 -0.63 1.67 -16.84
CA LEU A 218 -1.28 0.88 -17.86
C LEU A 218 -1.14 1.54 -19.23
N ALA A 219 -0.81 0.73 -20.20
CA ALA A 219 -0.69 1.10 -21.60
C ALA A 219 -1.55 0.17 -22.47
N LYS A 220 -2.09 0.69 -23.56
CA LYS A 220 -2.73 -0.12 -24.59
C LYS A 220 -2.12 0.19 -25.95
N SER A 221 -1.44 -0.78 -26.55
CA SER A 221 -0.92 -0.63 -27.92
C SER A 221 -2.02 -0.83 -28.92
N VAL A 222 -2.15 0.12 -29.85
CA VAL A 222 -3.10 0.06 -30.97
C VAL A 222 -2.46 0.76 -32.17
N GLY A 223 -2.24 0.04 -33.27
CA GLY A 223 -1.71 0.59 -34.51
C GLY A 223 -0.36 1.29 -34.34
N GLY A 224 0.57 0.73 -33.58
CA GLY A 224 1.89 1.31 -33.33
C GLY A 224 1.87 2.52 -32.36
N THR A 225 0.73 2.83 -31.75
CA THR A 225 0.57 3.90 -30.76
C THR A 225 0.29 3.32 -29.39
N LEU A 226 1.05 3.75 -28.42
CA LEU A 226 0.85 3.43 -26.99
C LEU A 226 -0.17 4.40 -26.40
N LYS A 227 -1.40 3.95 -26.25
CA LYS A 227 -2.47 4.72 -25.60
C LYS A 227 -2.18 4.82 -24.11
N ASN A 228 -2.16 6.03 -23.59
CA ASN A 228 -1.86 6.33 -22.20
C ASN A 228 -3.11 6.16 -21.33
N HIS A 229 -3.03 5.26 -20.35
CA HIS A 229 -4.06 5.01 -19.34
C HIS A 229 -3.65 5.48 -17.93
N TYR A 230 -2.67 6.39 -17.86
CA TYR A 230 -2.28 7.03 -16.59
C TYR A 230 -3.43 7.91 -16.08
N PRO A 231 -3.80 7.80 -14.79
CA PRO A 231 -4.97 8.50 -14.25
C PRO A 231 -4.89 10.01 -14.42
N LYS A 232 -5.98 10.63 -14.91
CA LYS A 232 -6.02 12.08 -15.14
C LYS A 232 -5.67 12.90 -13.88
N GLY A 233 -6.11 12.44 -12.70
CA GLY A 233 -5.85 13.13 -11.43
C GLY A 233 -4.42 13.00 -10.90
N LEU A 234 -3.56 12.21 -11.56
CA LEU A 234 -2.14 12.05 -11.21
C LEU A 234 -1.21 12.69 -12.24
N ARG A 235 -1.76 13.30 -13.29
CA ARG A 235 -0.94 13.90 -14.37
C ARG A 235 -0.26 15.17 -13.90
N GLU A 236 0.99 15.32 -14.29
CA GLU A 236 1.73 16.56 -14.14
C GLU A 236 1.19 17.62 -15.13
N HIS A 237 1.15 18.86 -14.68
CA HIS A 237 0.69 20.02 -15.44
C HIS A 237 1.84 20.91 -15.86
#